data_50e415bd354ceef19d5d06becd49584b
#
_entry.id   50e415bd354ceef19d5d06becd49584b
#
_cell.length_a   1.000
_cell.length_b   1.000
_cell.length_c   1.000
_cell.angle_alpha   90.00
_cell.angle_beta   90.00
_cell.angle_gamma   90.00
#
_symmetry.space_group_name_H-M   'P 1'
#
loop_
_entity.id
_entity.type
_entity.pdbx_description
1 polymer ?
#
loop_
_entity_poly.entity_id
_entity_poly.type
_entity_poly.pdbx_seq_one_letter_code
_entity_poly.pdbx_strand_id
1 'polypeptide(L)'
;ENTPYILPFEDASFSFSTYKKSFVNLLRLRSDFINKESYIGFIIGEREVKSDSFNNGYGRIFGFDTRIKFLKNYVIEYQGGYSINKEPEDTNLFSGIGIRFKDYTDRFDGEKFNGFANYLVFSSFFRNLFLSLSYKEMSEGFRSDIGFLNRNNFRNWIFNISPRFYPYKFGISEIHFWANYKKEINFEKIFKKEEIEDGFNLKFSLAQLEFGGEYSKENKNIFNIYFLDYSRFKNLYSCSFWLNVIPYKFLLFQSFYGEEKTIFYQANASVYKKDFSGFFKFQFTNLILNFGLEKQIFYWEKNKGKIIEVTLFYSGFNYNFTDKIFSRIIVTYYKGSLGFYPLFTYQLNPFTVFYLGANINTIKYGDLFKDKESFKIEGEDHQIFLKFQYLLKI
;
A
#
# COMPACT_ATOMS: atom_id res chain seq x y z
N GLU A 1 0.25 25.17 12.36
CA GLU A 1 0.22 23.69 12.34
C GLU A 1 1.61 23.14 12.07
N ASN A 2 1.92 22.00 12.68
CA ASN A 2 3.19 21.31 12.46
C ASN A 2 3.26 20.87 11.00
N THR A 3 4.35 21.20 10.35
CA THR A 3 4.52 20.91 8.94
C THR A 3 5.31 19.60 8.76
N PRO A 4 4.73 18.54 8.17
CA PRO A 4 5.45 17.32 7.92
C PRO A 4 6.46 17.50 6.78
N TYR A 5 7.64 16.91 6.94
CA TYR A 5 8.63 16.68 5.90
C TYR A 5 8.76 15.19 5.64
N ILE A 6 8.96 14.84 4.39
CA ILE A 6 9.25 13.47 3.95
C ILE A 6 10.53 13.52 3.13
N LEU A 7 11.56 12.89 3.66
CA LEU A 7 12.84 12.72 2.98
C LEU A 7 12.85 11.36 2.31
N PRO A 8 12.74 11.28 0.98
CA PRO A 8 12.80 10.02 0.24
C PRO A 8 14.25 9.56 0.09
N PHE A 9 14.45 8.25 0.25
CA PHE A 9 15.69 7.54 -0.02
C PHE A 9 15.43 6.42 -1.02
N GLU A 10 16.43 5.61 -1.32
CA GLU A 10 16.30 4.54 -2.30
C GLU A 10 15.23 3.50 -1.96
N ASP A 11 15.16 3.06 -0.72
CA ASP A 11 14.28 1.96 -0.29
C ASP A 11 13.31 2.34 0.82
N ALA A 12 13.39 3.56 1.32
CA ALA A 12 12.58 4.06 2.42
C ALA A 12 12.39 5.58 2.35
N SER A 13 11.64 6.13 3.28
CA SER A 13 11.58 7.57 3.56
C SER A 13 11.56 7.83 5.05
N PHE A 14 12.09 8.95 5.47
CA PHE A 14 11.89 9.48 6.81
C PHE A 14 10.80 10.54 6.79
N SER A 15 9.89 10.47 7.76
CA SER A 15 8.91 11.52 8.00
C SER A 15 9.13 12.10 9.39
N PHE A 16 9.14 13.41 9.47
CA PHE A 16 9.17 14.13 10.73
C PHE A 16 8.33 15.40 10.63
N SER A 17 7.85 15.89 11.76
CA SER A 17 7.07 17.11 11.82
C SER A 17 7.94 18.23 12.36
N THR A 18 7.92 19.37 11.67
CA THR A 18 8.54 20.59 12.15
C THR A 18 7.51 21.43 12.89
N TYR A 19 7.94 22.18 13.91
CA TYR A 19 7.09 23.14 14.61
C TYR A 19 6.93 24.47 13.84
N LYS A 20 7.42 24.50 12.60
CA LYS A 20 7.42 25.69 11.73
C LYS A 20 6.20 25.73 10.85
N LYS A 21 5.76 26.94 10.51
CA LYS A 21 4.66 27.15 9.56
C LYS A 21 5.18 27.06 8.14
N SER A 22 4.39 26.48 7.25
CA SER A 22 4.65 26.53 5.81
C SER A 22 3.51 27.19 5.07
N PHE A 23 3.86 27.76 3.93
CA PHE A 23 2.93 28.28 2.94
C PHE A 23 3.00 27.39 1.70
N VAL A 24 1.85 26.94 1.19
CA VAL A 24 1.76 26.02 0.06
C VAL A 24 0.88 26.62 -1.00
N ASN A 25 1.41 26.68 -2.23
CA ASN A 25 0.67 27.02 -3.44
C ASN A 25 0.64 25.82 -4.38
N LEU A 26 -0.50 25.57 -5.00
CA LEU A 26 -0.66 24.52 -6.00
C LEU A 26 -1.58 25.00 -7.11
N LEU A 27 -1.08 24.93 -8.34
CA LEU A 27 -1.86 25.19 -9.57
C LEU A 27 -1.83 23.94 -10.44
N ARG A 28 -2.99 23.46 -10.85
CA ARG A 28 -3.12 22.39 -11.83
C ARG A 28 -4.03 22.85 -12.96
N LEU A 29 -3.55 22.69 -14.20
CA LEU A 29 -4.29 22.91 -15.42
C LEU A 29 -4.40 21.60 -16.17
N ARG A 30 -5.57 21.30 -16.72
CA ARG A 30 -5.79 20.14 -17.57
C ARG A 30 -6.75 20.52 -18.70
N SER A 31 -6.45 20.04 -19.89
CA SER A 31 -7.31 20.18 -21.07
C SER A 31 -7.44 18.84 -21.76
N ASP A 32 -8.67 18.46 -22.08
CA ASP A 32 -8.95 17.30 -22.91
C ASP A 32 -8.75 17.70 -24.38
N PHE A 33 -8.18 16.81 -25.19
CA PHE A 33 -7.92 17.02 -26.61
C PHE A 33 -8.11 15.72 -27.39
N ILE A 34 -8.36 15.83 -28.70
CA ILE A 34 -8.63 14.70 -29.63
C ILE A 34 -9.92 13.95 -29.28
N ASN A 35 -10.05 13.46 -28.05
CA ASN A 35 -11.22 12.76 -27.54
C ASN A 35 -11.32 12.93 -26.02
N LYS A 36 -12.48 12.60 -25.41
CA LYS A 36 -12.70 12.74 -23.97
C LYS A 36 -11.82 11.86 -23.08
N GLU A 37 -11.07 10.94 -23.67
CA GLU A 37 -10.18 10.01 -22.96
C GLU A 37 -8.70 10.37 -23.11
N SER A 38 -8.40 11.46 -23.86
CA SER A 38 -7.06 11.98 -24.07
C SER A 38 -6.93 13.38 -23.49
N TYR A 39 -5.85 13.63 -22.77
CA TYR A 39 -5.63 14.92 -22.12
C TYR A 39 -4.16 15.29 -22.04
N ILE A 40 -3.93 16.58 -21.82
CA ILE A 40 -2.66 17.18 -21.47
C ILE A 40 -2.84 17.97 -20.18
N GLY A 41 -1.89 17.89 -19.27
CA GLY A 41 -1.93 18.56 -17.99
C GLY A 41 -0.60 19.17 -17.58
N PHE A 42 -0.67 20.24 -16.77
CA PHE A 42 0.46 20.90 -16.15
C PHE A 42 0.17 21.08 -14.66
N ILE A 43 1.18 20.93 -13.86
CA ILE A 43 1.15 21.18 -12.42
C ILE A 43 2.36 22.03 -12.02
N ILE A 44 2.09 23.05 -11.22
CA ILE A 44 3.11 23.86 -10.59
C ILE A 44 2.77 23.93 -9.12
N GLY A 45 3.74 23.62 -8.27
CA GLY A 45 3.55 23.66 -6.83
C GLY A 45 4.76 24.26 -6.13
N GLU A 46 4.52 24.95 -5.05
CA GLU A 46 5.53 25.54 -4.20
C GLU A 46 5.15 25.38 -2.74
N ARG A 47 6.12 25.08 -1.93
CA ARG A 47 6.05 25.12 -0.47
C ARG A 47 7.21 25.91 0.05
N GLU A 48 6.94 26.92 0.87
CA GLU A 48 7.92 27.66 1.63
C GLU A 48 7.80 27.30 3.11
N VAL A 49 8.92 27.08 3.77
CA VAL A 49 9.00 26.84 5.20
C VAL A 49 9.78 27.98 5.84
N LYS A 50 9.14 28.68 6.78
CA LYS A 50 9.76 29.74 7.52
C LYS A 50 10.63 29.16 8.62
N SER A 51 11.92 29.48 8.62
CA SER A 51 12.86 29.23 9.72
C SER A 51 12.97 30.48 10.59
N ASP A 52 13.33 30.30 11.86
CA ASP A 52 13.66 31.44 12.76
C ASP A 52 15.07 31.99 12.45
N SER A 53 15.91 31.24 11.76
CA SER A 53 17.15 31.70 11.15
C SER A 53 16.86 32.36 9.80
N PHE A 54 17.73 33.23 9.33
CA PHE A 54 17.55 34.12 8.17
C PHE A 54 17.35 33.40 6.82
N ASN A 55 17.45 32.07 6.74
CA ASN A 55 17.36 31.29 5.50
C ASN A 55 16.16 30.35 5.49
N ASN A 56 15.08 30.77 4.84
CA ASN A 56 13.90 29.95 4.59
C ASN A 56 14.21 28.81 3.60
N GLY A 57 13.63 27.63 3.85
CA GLY A 57 13.62 26.53 2.89
C GLY A 57 12.45 26.66 1.90
N TYR A 58 12.62 26.13 0.71
CA TYR A 58 11.53 26.00 -0.26
C TYR A 58 11.64 24.71 -1.07
N GLY A 59 10.49 24.19 -1.48
CA GLY A 59 10.36 23.11 -2.47
C GLY A 59 9.44 23.55 -3.59
N ARG A 60 9.92 23.49 -4.82
CA ARG A 60 9.16 23.83 -6.04
C ARG A 60 9.08 22.61 -6.95
N ILE A 61 7.92 22.36 -7.51
CA ILE A 61 7.70 21.28 -8.46
C ILE A 61 7.03 21.80 -9.72
N PHE A 62 7.51 21.34 -10.86
CA PHE A 62 6.94 21.56 -12.18
C PHE A 62 6.64 20.21 -12.78
N GLY A 63 5.43 19.98 -13.23
CA GLY A 63 5.04 18.71 -13.80
C GLY A 63 4.21 18.89 -15.07
N PHE A 64 4.37 17.90 -15.93
CA PHE A 64 3.62 17.73 -17.16
C PHE A 64 3.09 16.30 -17.22
N ASP A 65 1.83 16.14 -17.59
CA ASP A 65 1.24 14.84 -17.81
C ASP A 65 0.37 14.82 -19.07
N THR A 66 0.39 13.70 -19.75
CA THR A 66 -0.47 13.47 -20.92
C THR A 66 -0.92 12.02 -20.98
N ARG A 67 -2.10 11.82 -21.49
CA ARG A 67 -2.67 10.53 -21.85
C ARG A 67 -3.25 10.64 -23.25
N ILE A 68 -2.86 9.73 -24.12
CA ILE A 68 -3.33 9.65 -25.51
C ILE A 68 -3.92 8.26 -25.73
N LYS A 69 -5.23 8.21 -25.99
CA LYS A 69 -5.90 6.98 -26.43
C LYS A 69 -6.10 7.02 -27.94
N PHE A 70 -5.62 6.00 -28.64
CA PHE A 70 -5.69 5.92 -30.10
C PHE A 70 -6.05 4.49 -30.53
N LEU A 71 -6.53 4.36 -31.76
CA LEU A 71 -6.96 3.09 -32.36
C LEU A 71 -7.87 2.26 -31.40
N LYS A 72 -8.70 2.91 -30.60
CA LYS A 72 -9.64 2.37 -29.60
C LYS A 72 -8.99 1.59 -28.44
N ASN A 73 -7.95 0.83 -28.69
CA ASN A 73 -7.41 -0.15 -27.76
C ASN A 73 -6.03 0.21 -27.20
N TYR A 74 -5.40 1.26 -27.67
CA TYR A 74 -4.05 1.64 -27.25
C TYR A 74 -4.06 2.92 -26.45
N VAL A 75 -3.22 2.93 -25.40
CA VAL A 75 -3.04 4.11 -24.54
C VAL A 75 -1.53 4.32 -24.35
N ILE A 76 -1.11 5.57 -24.51
CA ILE A 76 0.18 6.06 -24.04
C ILE A 76 -0.07 7.05 -22.92
N GLU A 77 0.61 6.89 -21.80
CA GLU A 77 0.62 7.83 -20.70
C GLU A 77 2.04 8.27 -20.41
N TYR A 78 2.23 9.56 -20.26
CA TYR A 78 3.49 10.12 -19.80
C TYR A 78 3.26 11.10 -18.66
N GLN A 79 4.11 11.04 -17.65
CA GLN A 79 4.17 12.01 -16.56
C GLN A 79 5.64 12.39 -16.35
N GLY A 80 5.95 13.66 -16.42
CA GLY A 80 7.26 14.21 -16.13
C GLY A 80 7.19 15.22 -14.99
N GLY A 81 8.19 15.22 -14.13
CA GLY A 81 8.30 16.17 -13.02
C GLY A 81 9.74 16.65 -12.86
N TYR A 82 9.88 17.91 -12.50
CA TYR A 82 11.15 18.53 -12.12
C TYR A 82 10.98 19.25 -10.81
N SER A 83 11.87 19.00 -9.85
CA SER A 83 11.86 19.65 -8.54
C SER A 83 13.09 20.51 -8.34
N ILE A 84 12.92 21.65 -7.67
CA ILE A 84 13.99 22.54 -7.21
C ILE A 84 13.77 22.74 -5.72
N ASN A 85 14.73 22.35 -4.92
CA ASN A 85 14.64 22.39 -3.47
C ASN A 85 15.78 23.19 -2.88
N LYS A 86 15.49 23.92 -1.83
CA LYS A 86 16.45 24.53 -0.90
C LYS A 86 16.01 24.16 0.51
N GLU A 87 16.90 23.57 1.25
CA GLU A 87 16.62 23.23 2.64
C GLU A 87 16.67 24.46 3.54
N PRO A 88 15.88 24.49 4.62
CA PRO A 88 16.08 25.50 5.65
C PRO A 88 17.46 25.31 6.29
N GLU A 89 18.14 26.40 6.64
CA GLU A 89 19.39 26.36 7.37
C GLU A 89 19.11 26.24 8.87
N ASP A 90 18.71 25.05 9.30
CA ASP A 90 18.33 24.77 10.69
C ASP A 90 18.58 23.31 11.04
N THR A 91 19.81 22.97 11.43
CA THR A 91 20.21 21.62 11.82
C THR A 91 19.49 21.10 13.08
N ASN A 92 18.81 21.98 13.84
CA ASN A 92 17.95 21.55 14.94
C ASN A 92 16.64 20.92 14.46
N LEU A 93 16.18 21.25 13.24
CA LEU A 93 15.03 20.59 12.63
C LEU A 93 15.35 19.14 12.26
N PHE A 94 16.52 18.94 11.64
CA PHE A 94 17.02 17.61 11.31
C PHE A 94 18.54 17.65 11.13
N SER A 95 19.26 16.95 12.03
CA SER A 95 20.72 16.88 12.02
C SER A 95 21.29 15.88 11.02
N GLY A 96 20.40 15.15 10.31
CA GLY A 96 20.77 14.06 9.41
C GLY A 96 21.07 12.75 10.14
N ILE A 97 21.08 11.65 9.37
CA ILE A 97 21.50 10.32 9.82
C ILE A 97 22.79 9.87 9.13
N GLY A 98 23.44 10.78 8.40
CA GLY A 98 24.71 10.54 7.72
C GLY A 98 24.60 10.04 6.29
N ILE A 99 23.44 10.11 5.68
CA ILE A 99 23.27 9.76 4.28
C ILE A 99 23.82 10.90 3.40
N ARG A 100 24.58 10.52 2.40
CA ARG A 100 25.12 11.41 1.40
C ARG A 100 24.54 11.05 0.04
N PHE A 101 23.88 12.01 -0.56
CA PHE A 101 23.53 11.98 -1.96
C PHE A 101 24.68 12.64 -2.73
N LYS A 102 24.82 12.33 -3.99
CA LYS A 102 25.95 12.75 -4.81
C LYS A 102 26.47 14.17 -4.51
N ASP A 103 25.57 15.17 -4.54
CA ASP A 103 25.90 16.58 -4.44
C ASP A 103 25.30 17.27 -3.19
N TYR A 104 24.62 16.53 -2.30
CA TYR A 104 23.99 17.07 -1.10
C TYR A 104 23.88 16.00 0.00
N THR A 105 23.54 16.43 1.21
CA THR A 105 23.38 15.55 2.38
C THR A 105 21.92 15.46 2.79
N ASP A 106 21.64 14.63 3.79
CA ASP A 106 20.31 14.55 4.42
C ASP A 106 20.11 15.56 5.55
N ARG A 107 21.07 16.49 5.74
CA ARG A 107 21.03 17.52 6.80
C ARG A 107 20.27 18.73 6.31
N PHE A 108 19.64 19.44 7.25
CA PHE A 108 19.05 20.75 6.96
C PHE A 108 20.07 21.87 7.19
N ASP A 109 21.04 21.97 6.32
CA ASP A 109 22.13 22.95 6.38
C ASP A 109 22.09 24.00 5.26
N GLY A 110 20.94 24.12 4.59
CA GLY A 110 20.69 25.16 3.58
C GLY A 110 21.09 24.77 2.16
N GLU A 111 21.42 23.52 1.91
CA GLU A 111 21.80 23.01 0.59
C GLU A 111 20.69 23.21 -0.45
N LYS A 112 21.14 23.38 -1.71
CA LYS A 112 20.24 23.47 -2.88
C LYS A 112 20.49 22.30 -3.80
N PHE A 113 19.42 21.66 -4.23
CA PHE A 113 19.48 20.56 -5.17
C PHE A 113 18.23 20.53 -6.06
N ASN A 114 18.33 19.78 -7.12
CA ASN A 114 17.23 19.56 -8.05
C ASN A 114 17.16 18.11 -8.47
N GLY A 115 16.03 17.72 -9.03
CA GLY A 115 15.83 16.39 -9.52
C GLY A 115 14.69 16.29 -10.50
N PHE A 116 14.58 15.13 -11.13
CA PHE A 116 13.54 14.85 -12.09
C PHE A 116 12.93 13.48 -11.85
N ALA A 117 11.69 13.33 -12.29
CA ALA A 117 10.96 12.08 -12.32
C ALA A 117 10.25 11.93 -13.66
N ASN A 118 10.27 10.72 -14.24
CA ASN A 118 9.57 10.39 -15.46
C ASN A 118 8.82 9.07 -15.27
N TYR A 119 7.64 8.99 -15.87
CA TYR A 119 6.84 7.79 -15.96
C TYR A 119 6.24 7.70 -17.36
N LEU A 120 6.53 6.64 -18.08
CA LEU A 120 6.00 6.35 -19.41
C LEU A 120 5.34 4.98 -19.39
N VAL A 121 4.11 4.89 -19.88
CA VAL A 121 3.39 3.63 -20.05
C VAL A 121 2.82 3.55 -21.45
N PHE A 122 3.02 2.40 -22.07
CA PHE A 122 2.27 1.96 -23.24
C PHE A 122 1.39 0.79 -22.82
N SER A 123 0.11 0.83 -23.12
CA SER A 123 -0.85 -0.23 -22.82
C SER A 123 -1.73 -0.54 -24.02
N SER A 124 -2.10 -1.81 -24.17
CA SER A 124 -3.08 -2.25 -25.14
C SER A 124 -4.18 -3.06 -24.45
N PHE A 125 -5.44 -2.76 -24.79
CA PHE A 125 -6.63 -3.33 -24.17
C PHE A 125 -7.48 -4.04 -25.22
N PHE A 126 -7.26 -5.33 -25.41
CA PHE A 126 -8.12 -6.19 -26.20
C PHE A 126 -9.01 -7.02 -25.31
N ARG A 127 -10.12 -7.52 -25.85
CA ARG A 127 -11.02 -8.39 -25.09
C ARG A 127 -10.31 -9.57 -24.43
N ASN A 128 -9.38 -10.16 -25.17
CA ASN A 128 -8.73 -11.41 -24.78
C ASN A 128 -7.26 -11.23 -24.38
N LEU A 129 -6.72 -10.04 -24.47
CA LEU A 129 -5.31 -9.78 -24.20
C LEU A 129 -5.09 -8.35 -23.68
N PHE A 130 -4.45 -8.24 -22.55
CA PHE A 130 -3.86 -7.00 -22.06
C PHE A 130 -2.35 -7.09 -22.14
N LEU A 131 -1.70 -6.04 -22.68
CA LEU A 131 -0.25 -5.87 -22.68
C LEU A 131 0.08 -4.49 -22.12
N SER A 132 1.13 -4.41 -21.32
CA SER A 132 1.63 -3.12 -20.82
C SER A 132 3.15 -3.14 -20.69
N LEU A 133 3.78 -2.07 -21.14
CA LEU A 133 5.19 -1.78 -20.93
C LEU A 133 5.28 -0.44 -20.22
N SER A 134 5.93 -0.41 -19.07
CA SER A 134 6.13 0.84 -18.32
C SER A 134 7.61 1.06 -17.98
N TYR A 135 7.99 2.32 -18.00
CA TYR A 135 9.26 2.82 -17.53
C TYR A 135 9.01 3.92 -16.51
N LYS A 136 9.64 3.81 -15.35
CA LYS A 136 9.60 4.84 -14.31
C LYS A 136 10.99 5.11 -13.81
N GLU A 137 11.36 6.38 -13.71
CA GLU A 137 12.60 6.80 -13.07
C GLU A 137 12.37 7.99 -12.15
N MET A 138 13.23 8.10 -11.17
CA MET A 138 13.24 9.19 -10.22
C MET A 138 14.67 9.40 -9.73
N SER A 139 15.23 10.57 -10.02
CA SER A 139 16.60 10.90 -9.64
C SER A 139 16.76 11.08 -8.14
N GLU A 140 17.98 11.00 -7.63
CA GLU A 140 18.31 11.18 -6.21
C GLU A 140 17.81 12.51 -5.65
N GLY A 141 17.99 13.60 -6.42
CA GLY A 141 17.61 14.95 -6.02
C GLY A 141 16.12 15.26 -6.19
N PHE A 142 15.30 14.32 -6.69
CA PHE A 142 13.87 14.58 -6.80
C PHE A 142 13.19 14.45 -5.44
N ARG A 143 12.61 15.55 -4.98
CA ARG A 143 11.82 15.64 -3.76
C ARG A 143 10.59 16.51 -4.00
N SER A 144 9.47 16.09 -3.46
CA SER A 144 8.20 16.84 -3.51
C SER A 144 7.74 17.17 -2.10
N ASP A 145 7.96 18.40 -1.67
CA ASP A 145 7.55 18.86 -0.33
C ASP A 145 6.03 19.15 -0.24
N ILE A 146 5.32 19.09 -1.36
CA ILE A 146 3.86 19.26 -1.43
C ILE A 146 3.09 17.95 -1.57
N GLY A 147 3.77 16.82 -1.65
CA GLY A 147 3.16 15.50 -1.83
C GLY A 147 3.94 14.41 -1.12
N PHE A 148 3.32 13.23 -1.01
CA PHE A 148 3.96 12.06 -0.43
C PHE A 148 4.86 11.38 -1.46
N LEU A 149 6.15 11.27 -1.15
CA LEU A 149 7.12 10.54 -1.94
C LEU A 149 7.88 9.58 -1.02
N ASN A 150 7.67 8.28 -1.22
CA ASN A 150 8.23 7.25 -0.34
C ASN A 150 9.66 6.83 -0.69
N ARG A 151 10.14 7.13 -1.89
CA ARG A 151 11.50 6.77 -2.34
C ARG A 151 11.89 7.52 -3.61
N ASN A 152 13.19 7.60 -3.87
CA ASN A 152 13.81 8.15 -5.08
C ASN A 152 15.00 7.29 -5.54
N ASN A 153 15.89 7.80 -6.36
CA ASN A 153 17.11 7.12 -6.87
C ASN A 153 16.84 5.73 -7.48
N PHE A 154 15.91 5.65 -8.44
CA PHE A 154 15.64 4.39 -9.13
C PHE A 154 15.24 4.58 -10.60
N ARG A 155 15.49 3.52 -11.40
CA ARG A 155 14.96 3.29 -12.75
C ARG A 155 14.32 1.92 -12.77
N ASN A 156 13.08 1.85 -13.19
CA ASN A 156 12.24 0.65 -13.13
C ASN A 156 11.59 0.39 -14.48
N TRP A 157 11.67 -0.84 -14.98
CA TRP A 157 10.99 -1.35 -16.16
C TRP A 157 10.02 -2.44 -15.73
N ILE A 158 8.79 -2.39 -16.21
CA ILE A 158 7.79 -3.41 -15.95
C ILE A 158 7.14 -3.78 -17.27
N PHE A 159 7.11 -5.08 -17.54
CA PHE A 159 6.38 -5.67 -18.64
C PHE A 159 5.28 -6.57 -18.07
N ASN A 160 4.05 -6.40 -18.56
CA ASN A 160 2.90 -7.21 -18.17
C ASN A 160 2.24 -7.80 -19.42
N ILE A 161 1.86 -9.08 -19.35
CA ILE A 161 1.02 -9.76 -20.32
C ILE A 161 -0.08 -10.50 -19.58
N SER A 162 -1.31 -10.40 -20.08
CA SER A 162 -2.50 -10.95 -19.36
C SER A 162 -3.53 -11.45 -20.38
N PRO A 163 -3.37 -12.68 -20.90
CA PRO A 163 -4.35 -13.30 -21.78
C PRO A 163 -5.57 -13.83 -21.01
N ARG A 164 -6.76 -13.71 -21.64
CA ARG A 164 -8.03 -14.18 -21.12
C ARG A 164 -8.76 -14.98 -22.17
N PHE A 165 -9.37 -16.10 -21.75
CA PHE A 165 -10.14 -16.98 -22.59
C PHE A 165 -11.52 -17.20 -21.99
N TYR A 166 -12.54 -17.30 -22.84
CA TYR A 166 -13.94 -17.47 -22.44
C TYR A 166 -14.52 -18.73 -23.13
N PRO A 167 -14.13 -19.92 -22.68
CA PRO A 167 -14.50 -21.17 -23.37
C PRO A 167 -15.99 -21.47 -23.29
N TYR A 168 -16.69 -21.10 -22.21
CA TYR A 168 -18.08 -21.41 -21.92
C TYR A 168 -18.43 -22.92 -22.07
N LYS A 169 -17.43 -23.78 -21.92
CA LYS A 169 -17.56 -25.24 -21.94
C LYS A 169 -17.19 -25.82 -20.58
N PHE A 170 -17.76 -26.96 -20.24
CA PHE A 170 -17.52 -27.64 -18.95
C PHE A 170 -17.77 -26.77 -17.71
N GLY A 171 -18.67 -25.80 -17.84
CA GLY A 171 -18.95 -24.85 -16.76
C GLY A 171 -17.87 -23.77 -16.53
N ILE A 172 -16.81 -23.74 -17.31
CA ILE A 172 -15.74 -22.72 -17.21
C ILE A 172 -16.18 -21.48 -17.97
N SER A 173 -16.33 -20.36 -17.25
CA SER A 173 -16.72 -19.06 -17.82
C SER A 173 -15.51 -18.19 -18.23
N GLU A 174 -14.39 -18.28 -17.51
CA GLU A 174 -13.18 -17.51 -17.78
C GLU A 174 -11.94 -18.30 -17.35
N ILE A 175 -10.90 -18.23 -18.20
CA ILE A 175 -9.54 -18.63 -17.88
C ILE A 175 -8.67 -17.40 -18.08
N HIS A 176 -7.99 -16.97 -17.05
CA HIS A 176 -7.12 -15.81 -17.07
C HIS A 176 -5.72 -16.21 -16.62
N PHE A 177 -4.73 -15.87 -17.42
CA PHE A 177 -3.32 -15.96 -17.04
C PHE A 177 -2.72 -14.56 -16.98
N TRP A 178 -1.65 -14.40 -16.22
CA TRP A 178 -0.81 -13.21 -16.25
C TRP A 178 0.64 -13.58 -16.05
N ALA A 179 1.51 -12.75 -16.60
CA ALA A 179 2.93 -12.79 -16.31
C ALA A 179 3.47 -11.36 -16.28
N ASN A 180 4.28 -11.07 -15.26
CA ASN A 180 4.89 -9.79 -15.01
C ASN A 180 6.41 -9.98 -14.92
N TYR A 181 7.15 -9.10 -15.56
CA TYR A 181 8.60 -8.99 -15.39
C TYR A 181 8.92 -7.58 -14.94
N LYS A 182 9.70 -7.46 -13.87
CA LYS A 182 10.13 -6.19 -13.31
C LYS A 182 11.62 -6.18 -13.10
N LYS A 183 12.30 -5.11 -13.55
CA LYS A 183 13.71 -4.86 -13.32
C LYS A 183 13.93 -3.44 -12.83
N GLU A 184 14.78 -3.30 -11.82
CA GLU A 184 15.10 -2.02 -11.21
C GLU A 184 16.58 -1.89 -10.92
N ILE A 185 17.15 -0.72 -11.23
CA ILE A 185 18.50 -0.27 -10.89
C ILE A 185 18.42 1.13 -10.29
N ASN A 186 19.44 1.55 -9.55
CA ASN A 186 19.57 2.96 -9.18
C ASN A 186 20.33 3.78 -10.26
N PHE A 187 20.56 5.07 -10.01
CA PHE A 187 21.25 5.94 -10.98
C PHE A 187 22.75 5.66 -11.09
N GLU A 188 23.37 5.06 -10.07
CA GLU A 188 24.75 4.53 -10.09
C GLU A 188 24.85 3.16 -10.81
N LYS A 189 23.73 2.68 -11.42
CA LYS A 189 23.62 1.38 -12.08
C LYS A 189 23.75 0.17 -11.14
N ILE A 190 23.58 0.38 -9.84
CA ILE A 190 23.52 -0.72 -8.88
C ILE A 190 22.20 -1.45 -9.07
N PHE A 191 22.28 -2.77 -9.16
CA PHE A 191 21.10 -3.63 -9.23
C PHE A 191 20.27 -3.50 -7.95
N LYS A 192 18.97 -3.25 -8.10
CA LYS A 192 18.03 -3.12 -6.96
C LYS A 192 17.06 -4.28 -6.87
N LYS A 193 16.41 -4.63 -7.97
CA LYS A 193 15.38 -5.64 -8.00
C LYS A 193 15.24 -6.28 -9.37
N GLU A 194 14.99 -7.59 -9.37
CA GLU A 194 14.48 -8.33 -10.52
C GLU A 194 13.43 -9.31 -10.04
N GLU A 195 12.27 -9.29 -10.66
CA GLU A 195 11.12 -10.09 -10.28
C GLU A 195 10.43 -10.65 -11.51
N ILE A 196 10.09 -11.93 -11.45
CA ILE A 196 9.19 -12.60 -12.36
C ILE A 196 8.01 -13.07 -11.51
N GLU A 197 6.82 -12.77 -11.96
CA GLU A 197 5.56 -13.18 -11.34
C GLU A 197 4.66 -13.73 -12.44
N ASP A 198 4.08 -14.86 -12.20
CA ASP A 198 3.09 -15.48 -13.09
C ASP A 198 1.95 -16.10 -12.29
N GLY A 199 0.80 -16.18 -12.91
CA GLY A 199 -0.37 -16.73 -12.24
C GLY A 199 -1.50 -17.08 -13.19
N PHE A 200 -2.49 -17.72 -12.61
CA PHE A 200 -3.71 -18.09 -13.31
C PHE A 200 -4.94 -17.93 -12.43
N ASN A 201 -6.08 -17.75 -13.06
CA ASN A 201 -7.37 -17.72 -12.42
C ASN A 201 -8.43 -18.43 -13.30
N LEU A 202 -9.17 -19.36 -12.71
CA LEU A 202 -10.25 -20.10 -13.34
C LEU A 202 -11.56 -19.69 -12.69
N LYS A 203 -12.54 -19.26 -13.52
CA LYS A 203 -13.89 -18.98 -13.05
C LYS A 203 -14.87 -19.99 -13.64
N PHE A 204 -15.71 -20.53 -12.78
CA PHE A 204 -16.77 -21.45 -13.13
C PHE A 204 -18.13 -20.79 -12.92
N SER A 205 -19.08 -21.10 -13.80
CA SER A 205 -20.46 -20.63 -13.66
C SER A 205 -21.19 -21.31 -12.49
N LEU A 206 -20.82 -22.57 -12.21
CA LEU A 206 -21.38 -23.33 -11.09
C LEU A 206 -20.87 -22.76 -9.78
N ALA A 207 -21.77 -22.41 -8.87
CA ALA A 207 -21.49 -21.88 -7.55
C ALA A 207 -20.60 -20.62 -7.56
N GLN A 208 -20.48 -19.93 -8.70
CA GLN A 208 -19.54 -18.82 -8.93
C GLN A 208 -18.15 -19.16 -8.36
N LEU A 209 -17.71 -20.40 -8.60
CA LEU A 209 -16.43 -20.90 -8.14
C LEU A 209 -15.30 -20.15 -8.87
N GLU A 210 -14.37 -19.64 -8.12
CA GLU A 210 -13.13 -19.05 -8.61
C GLU A 210 -11.94 -19.69 -7.88
N PHE A 211 -11.01 -20.23 -8.65
CA PHE A 211 -9.78 -20.83 -8.15
C PHE A 211 -8.59 -20.23 -8.90
N GLY A 212 -7.56 -19.84 -8.18
CA GLY A 212 -6.37 -19.27 -8.78
C GLY A 212 -5.12 -19.56 -7.97
N GLY A 213 -3.99 -19.29 -8.61
CA GLY A 213 -2.68 -19.40 -8.00
C GLY A 213 -1.70 -18.43 -8.64
N GLU A 214 -0.69 -18.06 -7.89
CA GLU A 214 0.36 -17.16 -8.29
C GLU A 214 1.71 -17.66 -7.79
N TYR A 215 2.71 -17.51 -8.61
CA TYR A 215 4.10 -17.74 -8.26
C TYR A 215 4.93 -16.52 -8.59
N SER A 216 5.81 -16.13 -7.69
CA SER A 216 6.81 -15.10 -7.96
C SER A 216 8.20 -15.54 -7.54
N LYS A 217 9.21 -15.04 -8.25
CA LYS A 217 10.62 -15.17 -7.90
C LYS A 217 11.28 -13.81 -7.95
N GLU A 218 11.99 -13.47 -6.89
CA GLU A 218 12.60 -12.15 -6.73
C GLU A 218 14.07 -12.26 -6.32
N ASN A 219 14.92 -11.41 -6.90
CA ASN A 219 16.22 -11.04 -6.38
C ASN A 219 16.18 -9.57 -6.00
N LYS A 220 16.67 -9.21 -4.83
CA LYS A 220 16.58 -7.86 -4.31
C LYS A 220 17.86 -7.43 -3.63
N ASN A 221 18.21 -6.15 -3.79
CA ASN A 221 19.32 -5.50 -3.13
C ASN A 221 18.76 -4.25 -2.42
N ILE A 222 18.80 -4.25 -1.09
CA ILE A 222 18.21 -3.21 -0.25
C ILE A 222 19.31 -2.39 0.38
N PHE A 223 19.23 -1.07 0.24
CA PHE A 223 20.07 -0.19 1.02
C PHE A 223 19.60 -0.18 2.46
N ASN A 224 20.43 -0.70 3.35
CA ASN A 224 20.14 -0.73 4.77
C ASN A 224 20.61 0.57 5.42
N ILE A 225 19.66 1.37 5.84
CA ILE A 225 19.92 2.70 6.40
C ILE A 225 20.65 2.68 7.75
N TYR A 226 20.54 1.57 8.51
CA TYR A 226 21.24 1.44 9.79
C TYR A 226 22.71 1.10 9.63
N PHE A 227 23.08 0.43 8.54
CA PHE A 227 24.46 0.03 8.27
C PHE A 227 25.10 0.85 7.16
N LEU A 228 24.33 1.73 6.49
CA LEU A 228 24.73 2.54 5.33
C LEU A 228 25.35 1.70 4.21
N ASP A 229 24.84 0.48 4.01
CA ASP A 229 25.35 -0.49 3.05
C ASP A 229 24.22 -1.32 2.42
N TYR A 230 24.53 -2.02 1.34
CA TYR A 230 23.59 -2.85 0.61
C TYR A 230 23.55 -4.28 1.13
N SER A 231 22.34 -4.78 1.37
CA SER A 231 22.09 -6.18 1.69
C SER A 231 21.44 -6.88 0.51
N ARG A 232 22.07 -7.93 -0.01
CA ARG A 232 21.61 -8.67 -1.18
C ARG A 232 20.87 -9.95 -0.81
N PHE A 233 19.63 -10.04 -1.24
CA PHE A 233 18.77 -11.21 -1.07
C PHE A 233 18.52 -11.86 -2.43
N LYS A 234 18.79 -13.16 -2.51
CA LYS A 234 18.65 -13.95 -3.74
C LYS A 234 17.61 -15.05 -3.54
N ASN A 235 16.97 -15.41 -4.65
CA ASN A 235 16.00 -16.50 -4.70
C ASN A 235 14.90 -16.38 -3.63
N LEU A 236 14.43 -15.17 -3.39
CA LEU A 236 13.17 -14.98 -2.71
C LEU A 236 12.07 -15.52 -3.62
N TYR A 237 11.02 -16.10 -3.05
CA TYR A 237 9.89 -16.59 -3.82
C TYR A 237 8.61 -16.48 -3.02
N SER A 238 7.49 -16.40 -3.72
CA SER A 238 6.14 -16.56 -3.17
C SER A 238 5.36 -17.52 -4.04
N CYS A 239 4.58 -18.37 -3.41
CA CYS A 239 3.63 -19.26 -4.09
C CYS A 239 2.33 -19.20 -3.30
N SER A 240 1.24 -18.83 -3.96
CA SER A 240 -0.06 -18.70 -3.32
C SER A 240 -1.18 -19.32 -4.14
N PHE A 241 -2.24 -19.73 -3.44
CA PHE A 241 -3.47 -20.24 -4.01
C PHE A 241 -4.67 -19.65 -3.28
N TRP A 242 -5.74 -19.39 -4.01
CA TRP A 242 -7.00 -18.93 -3.44
C TRP A 242 -8.19 -19.66 -4.05
N LEU A 243 -9.22 -19.73 -3.26
CA LEU A 243 -10.50 -20.31 -3.61
C LEU A 243 -11.62 -19.40 -3.12
N ASN A 244 -12.50 -18.99 -4.03
CA ASN A 244 -13.72 -18.26 -3.73
C ASN A 244 -14.92 -19.07 -4.23
N VAL A 245 -15.94 -19.25 -3.40
CA VAL A 245 -17.14 -20.03 -3.73
C VAL A 245 -18.37 -19.31 -3.21
N ILE A 246 -19.37 -19.15 -4.07
CA ILE A 246 -20.71 -18.67 -3.69
C ILE A 246 -21.72 -19.79 -4.05
N PRO A 247 -21.81 -20.84 -3.22
CA PRO A 247 -22.67 -22.00 -3.52
C PRO A 247 -24.15 -21.63 -3.48
N TYR A 248 -24.50 -20.64 -2.68
CA TYR A 248 -25.84 -20.08 -2.54
C TYR A 248 -25.77 -18.57 -2.45
N LYS A 249 -26.83 -17.87 -2.85
CA LYS A 249 -26.89 -16.38 -2.81
C LYS A 249 -26.61 -15.79 -1.44
N PHE A 250 -26.82 -16.56 -0.37
CA PHE A 250 -26.61 -16.12 1.01
C PHE A 250 -25.27 -16.56 1.61
N LEU A 251 -24.45 -17.35 0.91
CA LEU A 251 -23.21 -17.91 1.45
C LEU A 251 -22.04 -17.64 0.52
N LEU A 252 -21.02 -16.96 1.04
CA LEU A 252 -19.69 -16.81 0.43
C LEU A 252 -18.66 -17.53 1.32
N PHE A 253 -17.83 -18.34 0.69
CA PHE A 253 -16.62 -18.90 1.28
C PHE A 253 -15.41 -18.46 0.51
N GLN A 254 -14.35 -18.06 1.23
CA GLN A 254 -13.05 -17.73 0.66
C GLN A 254 -11.95 -18.41 1.46
N SER A 255 -10.92 -18.88 0.79
CA SER A 255 -9.72 -19.38 1.42
C SER A 255 -8.47 -18.97 0.66
N PHE A 256 -7.38 -18.84 1.37
CA PHE A 256 -6.08 -18.50 0.85
C PHE A 256 -5.01 -19.34 1.55
N TYR A 257 -4.04 -19.77 0.77
CA TYR A 257 -2.80 -20.38 1.24
C TYR A 257 -1.63 -19.74 0.53
N GLY A 258 -0.59 -19.36 1.27
CA GLY A 258 0.66 -18.85 0.74
C GLY A 258 1.88 -19.45 1.44
N GLU A 259 2.93 -19.66 0.68
CA GLU A 259 4.26 -19.98 1.18
C GLU A 259 5.26 -19.06 0.49
N GLU A 260 6.11 -18.39 1.27
CA GLU A 260 7.11 -17.47 0.73
C GLU A 260 8.45 -17.57 1.47
N LYS A 261 9.51 -17.27 0.75
CA LYS A 261 10.79 -16.88 1.32
C LYS A 261 10.93 -15.38 1.15
N THR A 262 10.88 -14.64 2.25
CA THR A 262 10.78 -13.18 2.30
C THR A 262 11.88 -12.58 3.17
N ILE A 263 11.90 -11.27 3.33
CA ILE A 263 12.90 -10.55 4.11
C ILE A 263 12.32 -10.18 5.46
N PHE A 264 13.02 -10.57 6.52
CA PHE A 264 12.76 -10.10 7.87
C PHE A 264 13.67 -8.89 8.15
N TYR A 265 13.12 -7.70 7.90
CA TYR A 265 13.88 -6.45 7.89
C TYR A 265 14.60 -6.15 9.20
N GLN A 266 13.99 -6.50 10.36
CA GLN A 266 14.59 -6.27 11.68
C GLN A 266 15.90 -7.06 11.90
N ALA A 267 16.00 -8.26 11.31
CA ALA A 267 17.19 -9.09 11.40
C ALA A 267 18.07 -9.00 10.14
N ASN A 268 17.67 -8.22 9.13
CA ASN A 268 18.34 -8.16 7.83
C ASN A 268 18.63 -9.54 7.22
N ALA A 269 17.68 -10.46 7.35
CA ALA A 269 17.80 -11.85 6.96
C ALA A 269 16.61 -12.34 6.14
N SER A 270 16.81 -13.38 5.33
CA SER A 270 15.68 -14.03 4.67
C SER A 270 15.07 -15.08 5.60
N VAL A 271 13.74 -15.13 5.63
CA VAL A 271 12.96 -16.07 6.43
C VAL A 271 11.89 -16.73 5.55
N TYR A 272 11.39 -17.87 6.03
CA TYR A 272 10.26 -18.55 5.41
C TYR A 272 8.98 -18.17 6.15
N LYS A 273 7.93 -17.89 5.40
CA LYS A 273 6.60 -17.53 5.93
C LYS A 273 5.54 -18.42 5.30
N LYS A 274 4.57 -18.82 6.10
CA LYS A 274 3.34 -19.48 5.66
C LYS A 274 2.14 -18.68 6.09
N ASP A 275 1.23 -18.48 5.17
CA ASP A 275 -0.03 -17.78 5.36
C ASP A 275 -1.21 -18.71 5.09
N PHE A 276 -2.17 -18.69 6.00
CA PHE A 276 -3.47 -19.34 5.83
C PHE A 276 -4.55 -18.35 6.16
N SER A 277 -5.56 -18.25 5.31
CA SER A 277 -6.78 -17.55 5.69
C SER A 277 -8.03 -18.27 5.22
N GLY A 278 -9.09 -18.12 6.01
CA GLY A 278 -10.42 -18.59 5.69
C GLY A 278 -11.47 -17.55 6.09
N PHE A 279 -12.45 -17.35 5.25
CA PHE A 279 -13.50 -16.39 5.47
C PHE A 279 -14.85 -16.97 5.04
N PHE A 280 -15.86 -16.81 5.92
CA PHE A 280 -17.25 -17.14 5.65
C PHE A 280 -18.10 -15.89 5.82
N LYS A 281 -19.02 -15.68 4.87
CA LYS A 281 -20.05 -14.65 4.97
C LYS A 281 -21.40 -15.27 4.72
N PHE A 282 -22.31 -15.08 5.66
CA PHE A 282 -23.73 -15.39 5.52
C PHE A 282 -24.49 -14.08 5.38
N GLN A 283 -25.27 -13.94 4.32
CA GLN A 283 -26.02 -12.72 4.03
C GLN A 283 -27.48 -13.05 3.79
N PHE A 284 -28.30 -12.70 4.75
CA PHE A 284 -29.76 -12.73 4.68
C PHE A 284 -30.30 -11.33 4.46
N THR A 285 -31.61 -11.17 4.31
CA THR A 285 -32.24 -9.86 4.04
C THR A 285 -31.83 -8.80 5.05
N ASN A 286 -31.89 -9.12 6.34
CA ASN A 286 -31.63 -8.17 7.43
C ASN A 286 -30.40 -8.51 8.27
N LEU A 287 -29.73 -9.62 7.98
CA LEU A 287 -28.64 -10.15 8.81
C LEU A 287 -27.43 -10.47 7.94
N ILE A 288 -26.25 -9.95 8.33
CA ILE A 288 -24.97 -10.34 7.76
C ILE A 288 -24.09 -10.86 8.89
N LEU A 289 -23.59 -12.09 8.72
CA LEU A 289 -22.61 -12.71 9.62
C LEU A 289 -21.31 -12.91 8.84
N ASN A 290 -20.21 -12.52 9.44
CA ASN A 290 -18.87 -12.70 8.90
C ASN A 290 -18.00 -13.44 9.93
N PHE A 291 -17.21 -14.42 9.46
CA PHE A 291 -16.24 -15.14 10.27
C PHE A 291 -14.95 -15.25 9.47
N GLY A 292 -13.84 -14.88 10.07
CA GLY A 292 -12.53 -14.97 9.44
C GLY A 292 -11.46 -15.48 10.40
N LEU A 293 -10.58 -16.28 9.85
CA LEU A 293 -9.38 -16.78 10.50
C LEU A 293 -8.20 -16.47 9.59
N GLU A 294 -7.17 -15.88 10.15
CA GLU A 294 -5.89 -15.67 9.47
C GLU A 294 -4.78 -16.19 10.38
N LYS A 295 -3.83 -16.94 9.79
CA LYS A 295 -2.70 -17.48 10.49
C LYS A 295 -1.44 -17.28 9.68
N GLN A 296 -0.41 -16.67 10.30
CA GLN A 296 0.90 -16.45 9.73
C GLN A 296 1.96 -17.10 10.61
N ILE A 297 2.90 -17.83 10.01
CA ILE A 297 3.97 -18.51 10.71
C ILE A 297 5.29 -18.18 10.02
N PHE A 298 6.25 -17.68 10.78
CA PHE A 298 7.59 -17.35 10.31
C PHE A 298 8.62 -18.36 10.85
N TYR A 299 9.57 -18.75 10.00
CA TYR A 299 10.63 -19.72 10.28
C TYR A 299 11.98 -19.20 9.80
N TRP A 300 13.08 -19.51 10.55
CA TRP A 300 14.43 -19.25 10.07
C TRP A 300 14.81 -20.13 8.88
N GLU A 301 14.45 -21.40 8.92
CA GLU A 301 14.63 -22.37 7.85
C GLU A 301 13.28 -22.93 7.44
N LYS A 302 13.20 -23.50 6.25
CA LYS A 302 11.94 -24.07 5.75
C LYS A 302 11.38 -25.11 6.73
N ASN A 303 10.26 -24.76 7.39
CA ASN A 303 9.57 -25.56 8.41
C ASN A 303 10.35 -25.84 9.71
N LYS A 304 11.48 -25.15 9.96
CA LYS A 304 12.29 -25.30 11.17
C LYS A 304 12.61 -23.95 11.79
N GLY A 305 12.85 -23.97 13.10
CA GLY A 305 13.22 -22.75 13.81
C GLY A 305 12.11 -21.70 13.77
N LYS A 306 10.90 -22.06 14.26
CA LYS A 306 9.77 -21.12 14.31
C LYS A 306 10.15 -19.86 15.09
N ILE A 307 10.03 -18.71 14.41
CA ILE A 307 10.33 -17.39 14.96
C ILE A 307 9.09 -16.87 15.68
N ILE A 308 7.98 -16.79 14.93
CA ILE A 308 6.73 -16.19 15.39
C ILE A 308 5.55 -16.89 14.73
N GLU A 309 4.46 -17.00 15.46
CA GLU A 309 3.16 -17.41 14.96
C GLU A 309 2.13 -16.36 15.34
N VAL A 310 1.39 -15.91 14.37
CA VAL A 310 0.33 -14.91 14.53
C VAL A 310 -0.97 -15.54 14.08
N THR A 311 -1.97 -15.54 14.95
CA THR A 311 -3.33 -15.96 14.61
C THR A 311 -4.28 -14.81 14.92
N LEU A 312 -5.05 -14.42 13.92
CA LEU A 312 -6.13 -13.44 14.02
C LEU A 312 -7.45 -14.16 13.74
N PHE A 313 -8.36 -14.09 14.67
CA PHE A 313 -9.77 -14.44 14.44
C PHE A 313 -10.60 -13.17 14.47
N TYR A 314 -11.54 -13.04 13.55
CA TYR A 314 -12.52 -11.96 13.59
C TYR A 314 -13.91 -12.47 13.25
N SER A 315 -14.92 -11.87 13.89
CA SER A 315 -16.33 -12.13 13.64
C SER A 315 -17.07 -10.81 13.55
N GLY A 316 -17.99 -10.72 12.63
CA GLY A 316 -18.85 -9.56 12.40
C GLY A 316 -20.31 -9.97 12.38
N PHE A 317 -21.11 -9.27 13.13
CA PHE A 317 -22.56 -9.37 13.15
C PHE A 317 -23.15 -8.02 12.76
N ASN A 318 -23.92 -7.95 11.68
CA ASN A 318 -24.65 -6.75 11.30
C ASN A 318 -26.14 -7.11 11.17
N TYR A 319 -27.00 -6.36 11.85
CA TYR A 319 -28.44 -6.56 11.81
C TYR A 319 -29.18 -5.25 11.55
N ASN A 320 -30.00 -5.25 10.51
CA ASN A 320 -30.87 -4.14 10.16
C ASN A 320 -32.26 -4.36 10.79
N PHE A 321 -32.59 -3.62 11.83
CA PHE A 321 -33.93 -3.65 12.45
C PHE A 321 -34.97 -3.03 11.52
N THR A 322 -34.58 -1.91 10.90
CA THR A 322 -35.34 -1.17 9.89
C THR A 322 -34.36 -0.56 8.89
N ASP A 323 -34.85 0.12 7.86
CA ASP A 323 -34.03 0.88 6.91
C ASP A 323 -33.27 2.05 7.59
N LYS A 324 -33.64 2.42 8.81
CA LYS A 324 -33.03 3.53 9.57
C LYS A 324 -32.27 3.10 10.80
N ILE A 325 -32.49 1.89 11.29
CA ILE A 325 -31.90 1.40 12.53
C ILE A 325 -31.13 0.13 12.26
N PHE A 326 -29.85 0.13 12.56
CA PHE A 326 -29.01 -1.05 12.44
C PHE A 326 -27.98 -1.14 13.55
N SER A 327 -27.57 -2.37 13.84
CA SER A 327 -26.48 -2.65 14.76
C SER A 327 -25.38 -3.42 14.08
N ARG A 328 -24.16 -3.17 14.53
CA ARG A 328 -22.95 -3.89 14.14
C ARG A 328 -22.18 -4.28 15.38
N ILE A 329 -21.77 -5.53 15.45
CA ILE A 329 -20.83 -6.01 16.47
C ILE A 329 -19.63 -6.61 15.73
N ILE A 330 -18.44 -6.18 16.09
CA ILE A 330 -17.19 -6.78 15.61
C ILE A 330 -16.47 -7.35 16.82
N VAL A 331 -16.02 -8.59 16.70
CA VAL A 331 -15.18 -9.27 17.69
C VAL A 331 -13.87 -9.64 17.02
N THR A 332 -12.75 -9.30 17.63
CA THR A 332 -11.42 -9.68 17.16
C THR A 332 -10.67 -10.40 18.27
N TYR A 333 -9.90 -11.41 17.91
CA TYR A 333 -8.98 -12.07 18.82
C TYR A 333 -7.61 -12.16 18.19
N TYR A 334 -6.60 -11.63 18.86
CA TYR A 334 -5.24 -11.56 18.39
C TYR A 334 -4.26 -11.76 19.55
N LYS A 335 -3.43 -12.80 19.52
CA LYS A 335 -2.38 -13.07 20.52
C LYS A 335 -2.85 -13.00 21.99
N GLY A 336 -4.05 -13.48 22.29
CA GLY A 336 -4.61 -13.40 23.63
C GLY A 336 -5.36 -12.10 23.95
N SER A 337 -5.29 -11.10 23.09
CA SER A 337 -6.07 -9.87 23.18
C SER A 337 -7.43 -10.06 22.51
N LEU A 338 -8.50 -9.69 23.22
CA LEU A 338 -9.87 -9.71 22.71
C LEU A 338 -10.36 -8.28 22.51
N GLY A 339 -10.85 -7.99 21.31
CA GLY A 339 -11.53 -6.74 21.01
C GLY A 339 -13.02 -6.96 20.79
N PHE A 340 -13.86 -6.14 21.37
CA PHE A 340 -15.31 -6.15 21.21
C PHE A 340 -15.80 -4.74 20.88
N TYR A 341 -16.41 -4.56 19.71
CA TYR A 341 -16.77 -3.26 19.14
C TYR A 341 -18.24 -3.23 18.73
N PRO A 342 -19.18 -3.05 19.67
CA PRO A 342 -20.58 -2.85 19.37
C PRO A 342 -20.83 -1.44 18.86
N LEU A 343 -21.68 -1.32 17.85
CA LEU A 343 -22.13 -0.05 17.30
C LEU A 343 -23.61 -0.13 17.00
N PHE A 344 -24.37 0.79 17.53
CA PHE A 344 -25.77 1.04 17.19
C PHE A 344 -25.85 2.31 16.36
N THR A 345 -26.61 2.30 15.27
CA THR A 345 -26.77 3.43 14.38
C THR A 345 -28.25 3.71 14.14
N TYR A 346 -28.62 4.97 14.28
CA TYR A 346 -29.92 5.49 13.89
C TYR A 346 -29.75 6.58 12.81
N GLN A 347 -30.22 6.30 11.61
CA GLN A 347 -30.17 7.19 10.46
C GLN A 347 -31.53 7.85 10.27
N LEU A 348 -31.67 9.08 10.72
CA LEU A 348 -32.93 9.84 10.55
C LEU A 348 -33.19 10.15 9.07
N ASN A 349 -32.13 10.59 8.36
CA ASN A 349 -32.11 10.82 6.93
C ASN A 349 -30.65 10.65 6.41
N PRO A 350 -30.35 10.70 5.10
CA PRO A 350 -29.00 10.51 4.57
C PRO A 350 -27.93 11.45 5.14
N PHE A 351 -28.34 12.56 5.75
CA PHE A 351 -27.45 13.63 6.24
C PHE A 351 -27.38 13.70 7.76
N THR A 352 -28.28 12.99 8.46
CA THR A 352 -28.39 13.05 9.92
C THR A 352 -28.32 11.65 10.49
N VAL A 353 -27.26 11.37 11.21
CA VAL A 353 -26.97 10.02 11.75
C VAL A 353 -26.50 10.12 13.20
N PHE A 354 -27.04 9.25 14.05
CA PHE A 354 -26.62 9.04 15.42
C PHE A 354 -25.89 7.71 15.53
N TYR A 355 -24.78 7.72 16.24
CA TYR A 355 -24.00 6.53 16.54
C TYR A 355 -23.83 6.42 18.06
N LEU A 356 -24.10 5.24 18.60
CA LEU A 356 -23.74 4.85 19.95
C LEU A 356 -22.87 3.60 19.86
N GLY A 357 -21.66 3.64 20.39
CA GLY A 357 -20.74 2.53 20.30
C GLY A 357 -19.82 2.43 21.49
N ALA A 358 -19.13 1.30 21.54
CA ALA A 358 -18.06 1.08 22.51
C ALA A 358 -16.88 0.38 21.84
N ASN A 359 -15.68 0.63 22.37
CA ASN A 359 -14.46 -0.12 22.11
C ASN A 359 -14.05 -0.75 23.44
N ILE A 360 -14.05 -2.07 23.49
CA ILE A 360 -13.66 -2.83 24.68
C ILE A 360 -12.53 -3.74 24.27
N ASN A 361 -11.32 -3.47 24.77
CA ASN A 361 -10.13 -4.24 24.42
C ASN A 361 -9.49 -4.79 25.69
N THR A 362 -9.25 -6.10 25.72
CA THR A 362 -8.29 -6.69 26.65
C THR A 362 -6.95 -6.77 25.94
N ILE A 363 -5.94 -6.12 26.48
CA ILE A 363 -4.62 -6.05 25.87
C ILE A 363 -3.70 -7.03 26.62
N LYS A 364 -3.21 -8.06 25.91
CA LYS A 364 -2.16 -8.94 26.41
C LYS A 364 -0.94 -8.78 25.52
N TYR A 365 0.03 -8.01 25.94
CA TYR A 365 1.34 -7.95 25.27
C TYR A 365 2.18 -9.13 25.72
N GLY A 366 2.29 -10.15 24.87
CA GLY A 366 3.29 -11.21 24.99
C GLY A 366 4.45 -10.94 24.05
N ASP A 367 5.67 -11.24 24.48
CA ASP A 367 6.91 -11.00 23.73
C ASP A 367 6.88 -11.50 22.30
N LEU A 368 7.31 -10.63 21.38
CA LEU A 368 7.70 -10.99 20.02
C LEU A 368 9.00 -11.82 19.97
N PHE A 369 9.80 -11.73 21.01
CA PHE A 369 11.09 -12.45 21.16
C PHE A 369 11.12 -13.18 22.49
N LYS A 370 11.39 -14.48 22.45
CA LYS A 370 11.55 -15.33 23.65
C LYS A 370 12.85 -15.02 24.38
N ASP A 371 12.97 -13.89 25.04
CA ASP A 371 13.97 -13.67 26.05
C ASP A 371 13.33 -13.62 27.45
N LYS A 372 14.02 -14.22 28.42
CA LYS A 372 13.50 -14.68 29.70
C LYS A 372 12.98 -13.60 30.69
N GLU A 373 12.88 -12.37 30.32
CA GLU A 373 12.34 -11.29 31.16
C GLU A 373 11.30 -10.46 30.40
N SER A 374 10.16 -11.09 30.11
CA SER A 374 9.06 -10.42 29.46
C SER A 374 8.21 -9.60 30.44
N PHE A 375 8.14 -8.30 30.21
CA PHE A 375 7.08 -7.48 30.79
C PHE A 375 5.72 -7.94 30.22
N LYS A 376 4.93 -8.65 31.03
CA LYS A 376 3.53 -8.88 30.74
C LYS A 376 2.79 -7.59 31.04
N ILE A 377 2.42 -6.84 30.01
CA ILE A 377 1.46 -5.75 30.16
C ILE A 377 0.08 -6.37 29.91
N GLU A 378 -0.70 -6.53 30.96
CA GLU A 378 -2.14 -6.80 30.88
C GLU A 378 -2.86 -5.49 31.14
N GLY A 379 -3.74 -5.08 30.25
CA GLY A 379 -4.55 -3.87 30.39
C GLY A 379 -5.91 -4.06 29.77
N GLU A 380 -6.88 -3.32 30.28
CA GLU A 380 -8.20 -3.19 29.67
C GLU A 380 -8.38 -1.74 29.24
N ASP A 381 -8.84 -1.56 28.01
CA ASP A 381 -9.20 -0.24 27.49
C ASP A 381 -10.69 -0.25 27.14
N HIS A 382 -11.44 0.63 27.80
CA HIS A 382 -12.87 0.76 27.61
C HIS A 382 -13.20 2.19 27.19
N GLN A 383 -13.76 2.32 26.01
CA GLN A 383 -14.23 3.60 25.51
C GLN A 383 -15.69 3.47 25.07
N ILE A 384 -16.56 4.32 25.59
CA ILE A 384 -17.94 4.49 25.08
C ILE A 384 -18.00 5.83 24.37
N PHE A 385 -18.61 5.88 23.22
CA PHE A 385 -18.76 7.10 22.45
C PHE A 385 -20.19 7.28 21.92
N LEU A 386 -20.61 8.54 21.88
CA LEU A 386 -21.80 9.01 21.20
C LEU A 386 -21.35 10.00 20.11
N LYS A 387 -21.75 9.75 18.87
CA LYS A 387 -21.44 10.64 17.75
C LYS A 387 -22.73 11.06 17.06
N PHE A 388 -22.89 12.36 16.86
CA PHE A 388 -23.93 12.94 16.02
C PHE A 388 -23.30 13.52 14.77
N GLN A 389 -23.78 13.12 13.60
CA GLN A 389 -23.37 13.64 12.32
C GLN A 389 -24.55 14.34 11.66
N TYR A 390 -24.34 15.60 11.27
CA TYR A 390 -25.31 16.40 10.54
C TYR A 390 -24.60 17.09 9.40
N LEU A 391 -25.11 16.95 8.17
CA LEU A 391 -24.61 17.65 6.99
C LEU A 391 -25.56 18.78 6.63
N LEU A 392 -25.09 20.01 6.79
CA LEU A 392 -25.77 21.19 6.23
C LEU A 392 -25.47 21.26 4.73
N LYS A 393 -26.51 21.21 3.92
CA LYS A 393 -26.40 21.55 2.52
C LYS A 393 -26.74 23.03 2.40
N ILE A 394 -25.71 23.84 2.21
CA ILE A 394 -25.83 25.28 1.93
C ILE A 394 -26.12 25.48 0.44
#